data_369914d2d0547307b864474563b22a54
#
_entry.id   369914d2d0547307b864474563b22a54
#
_cell.length_a   1.000
_cell.length_b   1.000
_cell.length_c   1.000
_cell.angle_alpha   90.00
_cell.angle_beta   90.00
_cell.angle_gamma   90.00
#
_symmetry.space_group_name_H-M   'P 1'
#
loop_
_entity.id
_entity.type
_entity.pdbx_description
1 polymer ?
#
loop_
_entity_poly.entity_id
_entity_poly.type
_entity_poly.pdbx_seq_one_letter_code
_entity_poly.pdbx_strand_id
1 'polypeptide(L)'
;MSEGLSDFCKVLVRLPHDANGYPTASVEGLWAQRTETGYRIDSLPFHAYDIAPGDLISVRRDGEALWLDTLLRSSGASMLRVRVKANDDLDEVHAALQDFACPCELERSTRLLAIHVPAQASIAPLLYFLLVQREAGIVDFEEGVLRHALPDGLLPGAR
;
A
#
# COMPACT_ATOMS: atom_id res chain seq x y z
N MET A 1 -23.31 -6.05 20.10
CA MET A 1 -22.13 -5.26 20.31
C MET A 1 -21.88 -4.42 19.06
N SER A 2 -21.82 -3.13 19.20
CA SER A 2 -21.66 -2.27 18.04
C SER A 2 -20.17 -2.16 17.69
N GLU A 3 -19.85 -2.44 16.45
CA GLU A 3 -18.57 -2.10 15.88
C GLU A 3 -18.65 -0.64 15.43
N GLY A 4 -18.31 0.26 16.33
CA GLY A 4 -18.37 1.68 16.05
C GLY A 4 -16.99 2.24 15.72
N LEU A 5 -16.98 3.56 15.45
CA LEU A 5 -15.73 4.28 15.20
C LEU A 5 -14.75 4.17 16.37
N SER A 6 -15.23 3.86 17.59
CA SER A 6 -14.37 3.68 18.75
C SER A 6 -13.43 2.49 18.66
N ASP A 7 -13.70 1.53 17.77
CA ASP A 7 -12.84 0.37 17.57
C ASP A 7 -11.69 0.66 16.59
N PHE A 8 -11.74 1.76 15.87
CA PHE A 8 -10.68 2.16 14.97
C PHE A 8 -9.65 3.01 15.69
N CYS A 9 -8.39 2.72 15.43
CA CYS A 9 -7.26 3.42 16.02
C CYS A 9 -6.27 3.77 14.93
N LYS A 10 -5.50 4.83 15.15
CA LYS A 10 -4.39 5.14 14.27
C LYS A 10 -3.14 4.43 14.78
N VAL A 11 -2.55 3.61 13.93
CA VAL A 11 -1.29 2.92 14.20
C VAL A 11 -0.21 3.62 13.40
N LEU A 12 0.90 3.93 14.06
CA LEU A 12 2.02 4.66 13.48
C LEU A 12 3.09 3.70 13.01
N VAL A 13 3.65 3.98 11.84
CA VAL A 13 4.73 3.20 11.26
C VAL A 13 5.90 4.13 10.94
N ARG A 14 7.10 3.79 11.41
CA ARG A 14 8.30 4.54 11.06
C ARG A 14 8.67 4.27 9.62
N LEU A 15 9.04 5.32 8.91
CA LEU A 15 9.40 5.23 7.50
C LEU A 15 10.90 5.39 7.35
N PRO A 16 11.61 4.41 6.76
CA PRO A 16 13.00 4.59 6.40
C PRO A 16 13.09 5.58 5.22
N HIS A 17 14.16 6.36 5.19
CA HIS A 17 14.42 7.28 4.08
C HIS A 17 15.40 6.64 3.11
N ASP A 18 15.20 6.89 1.80
CA ASP A 18 16.16 6.48 0.78
C ASP A 18 17.37 7.46 0.75
N ALA A 19 18.31 7.24 -0.18
CA ALA A 19 19.50 8.07 -0.31
C ALA A 19 19.19 9.54 -0.60
N ASN A 20 18.00 9.83 -1.14
CA ASN A 20 17.55 11.18 -1.45
C ASN A 20 16.67 11.78 -0.35
N GLY A 21 16.50 11.08 0.78
CA GLY A 21 15.66 11.52 1.87
C GLY A 21 14.17 11.33 1.64
N TYR A 22 13.77 10.46 0.72
CA TYR A 22 12.36 10.18 0.44
C TYR A 22 11.90 8.90 1.15
N PRO A 23 10.69 8.86 1.68
CA PRO A 23 9.72 9.96 1.77
C PRO A 23 10.18 11.02 2.77
N THR A 24 9.72 12.27 2.61
CA THR A 24 10.09 13.35 3.53
C THR A 24 9.47 13.16 4.91
N ALA A 25 8.28 12.53 4.99
CA ALA A 25 7.68 12.17 6.26
C ALA A 25 8.47 11.06 6.93
N SER A 26 8.55 11.10 8.26
CA SER A 26 9.23 10.07 9.05
C SER A 26 8.29 8.99 9.57
N VAL A 27 6.99 9.24 9.50
CA VAL A 27 5.95 8.38 10.09
C VAL A 27 4.75 8.37 9.15
N GLU A 28 4.16 7.20 8.98
CA GLU A 28 2.86 7.05 8.33
C GLU A 28 1.85 6.56 9.36
N GLY A 29 0.67 7.20 9.40
CA GLY A 29 -0.43 6.75 10.25
C GLY A 29 -1.39 5.90 9.44
N LEU A 30 -1.71 4.70 9.93
CA LEU A 30 -2.63 3.78 9.30
C LEU A 30 -3.82 3.53 10.23
N TRP A 31 -5.02 3.61 9.68
CA TRP A 31 -6.20 3.20 10.44
C TRP A 31 -6.22 1.69 10.58
N ALA A 32 -6.53 1.23 11.79
CA ALA A 32 -6.64 -0.19 12.11
C ALA A 32 -7.82 -0.43 13.04
N GLN A 33 -8.45 -1.56 12.89
CA GLN A 33 -9.55 -1.98 13.76
C GLN A 33 -9.01 -2.90 14.84
N ARG A 34 -9.32 -2.58 16.12
CA ARG A 34 -8.97 -3.44 17.23
C ARG A 34 -9.75 -4.74 17.14
N THR A 35 -9.06 -5.85 17.36
CA THR A 35 -9.64 -7.19 17.42
C THR A 35 -9.26 -7.84 18.74
N GLU A 36 -9.75 -9.05 18.98
CA GLU A 36 -9.41 -9.79 20.20
C GLU A 36 -7.93 -10.17 20.28
N THR A 37 -7.27 -10.31 19.13
CA THR A 37 -5.89 -10.80 19.07
C THR A 37 -4.88 -9.76 18.62
N GLY A 38 -5.34 -8.61 18.15
CA GLY A 38 -4.44 -7.55 17.66
C GLY A 38 -5.21 -6.46 16.94
N TYR A 39 -4.56 -5.86 15.95
CA TYR A 39 -5.15 -4.76 15.18
C TYR A 39 -5.10 -5.13 13.70
N ARG A 40 -6.25 -5.02 13.03
CA ARG A 40 -6.33 -5.31 11.59
C ARG A 40 -6.20 -4.01 10.82
N ILE A 41 -5.22 -3.94 9.93
CA ILE A 41 -4.97 -2.76 9.09
C ILE A 41 -6.14 -2.55 8.13
N ASP A 42 -6.63 -1.32 8.07
CA ASP A 42 -7.74 -0.92 7.21
C ASP A 42 -7.29 0.01 6.08
N SER A 43 -6.32 0.87 6.33
CA SER A 43 -5.79 1.82 5.35
C SER A 43 -4.91 1.16 4.30
N LEU A 44 -4.84 1.79 3.12
CA LEU A 44 -3.84 1.46 2.11
C LEU A 44 -2.56 2.24 2.42
N PRO A 45 -1.43 1.56 2.73
CA PRO A 45 -0.18 2.28 2.98
C PRO A 45 0.36 2.95 1.73
N PHE A 46 0.74 4.23 1.84
CA PHE A 46 1.38 4.96 0.75
C PHE A 46 2.90 4.85 0.79
N HIS A 47 3.48 4.63 1.97
CA HIS A 47 4.94 4.64 2.14
C HIS A 47 5.47 3.45 2.93
N ALA A 48 4.70 2.91 3.87
CA ALA A 48 5.14 1.79 4.69
C ALA A 48 5.32 0.53 3.84
N TYR A 49 6.38 -0.21 4.12
CA TYR A 49 6.68 -1.48 3.45
C TYR A 49 6.23 -2.66 4.29
N ASP A 50 6.03 -3.78 3.62
CA ASP A 50 5.79 -5.09 4.24
C ASP A 50 4.47 -5.18 5.00
N ILE A 51 3.53 -4.27 4.73
CA ILE A 51 2.22 -4.23 5.34
C ILE A 51 1.14 -3.97 4.28
N ALA A 52 -0.03 -4.56 4.46
CA ALA A 52 -1.16 -4.43 3.54
C ALA A 52 -2.47 -4.41 4.32
N PRO A 53 -3.56 -3.90 3.71
CA PRO A 53 -4.87 -3.97 4.35
C PRO A 53 -5.26 -5.42 4.67
N GLY A 54 -5.92 -5.59 5.79
CA GLY A 54 -6.33 -6.91 6.30
C GLY A 54 -5.27 -7.61 7.12
N ASP A 55 -4.03 -7.11 7.13
CA ASP A 55 -2.99 -7.68 7.99
C ASP A 55 -3.35 -7.50 9.45
N LEU A 56 -3.13 -8.56 10.23
CA LEU A 56 -3.27 -8.51 11.68
C LEU A 56 -1.91 -8.25 12.29
N ILE A 57 -1.81 -7.20 13.09
CA ILE A 57 -0.55 -6.75 13.67
C ILE A 57 -0.67 -6.61 15.18
N SER A 58 0.47 -6.62 15.86
CA SER A 58 0.59 -6.17 17.24
C SER A 58 1.13 -4.76 17.27
N VAL A 59 0.88 -4.06 18.39
CA VAL A 59 1.35 -2.69 18.58
C VAL A 59 2.17 -2.59 19.85
N ARG A 60 3.05 -1.61 19.87
CA ARG A 60 3.79 -1.18 21.06
C ARG A 60 3.26 0.19 21.44
N ARG A 61 2.90 0.35 22.72
CA ARG A 61 2.41 1.62 23.23
C ARG A 61 3.56 2.51 23.67
N ASP A 62 3.44 3.79 23.33
CA ASP A 62 4.35 4.84 23.83
C ASP A 62 3.46 6.04 24.15
N GLY A 63 3.14 6.22 25.43
CA GLY A 63 2.12 7.17 25.85
C GLY A 63 0.77 6.79 25.26
N GLU A 64 0.16 7.71 24.52
CA GLU A 64 -1.10 7.44 23.80
C GLU A 64 -0.88 6.92 22.37
N ALA A 65 0.37 6.94 21.89
CA ALA A 65 0.69 6.49 20.55
C ALA A 65 0.78 4.98 20.48
N LEU A 66 0.24 4.43 19.38
CA LEU A 66 0.34 3.01 19.07
C LEU A 66 1.28 2.85 17.88
N TRP A 67 2.39 2.14 18.10
CA TRP A 67 3.37 1.88 17.06
C TRP A 67 3.25 0.46 16.58
N LEU A 68 3.29 0.25 15.27
CA LEU A 68 3.32 -1.09 14.70
C LEU A 68 4.53 -1.83 15.22
N ASP A 69 4.31 -3.03 15.77
CA ASP A 69 5.36 -3.86 16.34
C ASP A 69 5.66 -5.06 15.43
N THR A 70 4.72 -6.00 15.31
CA THR A 70 4.95 -7.20 14.51
C THR A 70 3.74 -7.55 13.66
N LEU A 71 3.99 -8.24 12.55
CA LEU A 71 2.95 -8.87 11.76
C LEU A 71 2.57 -10.20 12.40
N LEU A 72 1.33 -10.32 12.86
CA LEU A 72 0.82 -11.54 13.47
C LEU A 72 0.26 -12.51 12.43
N ARG A 73 -0.44 -11.99 11.42
CA ARG A 73 -1.01 -12.80 10.35
C ARG A 73 -1.17 -11.96 9.09
N SER A 74 -0.60 -12.45 8.00
CA SER A 74 -0.73 -11.83 6.70
C SER A 74 -2.12 -12.01 6.13
N SER A 75 -2.66 -10.96 5.48
CA SER A 75 -3.89 -11.05 4.70
C SER A 75 -3.69 -11.79 3.37
N GLY A 76 -2.43 -11.97 2.95
CA GLY A 76 -2.11 -12.50 1.63
C GLY A 76 -2.16 -11.45 0.52
N ALA A 77 -2.54 -10.21 0.85
CA ALA A 77 -2.62 -9.14 -0.13
C ALA A 77 -1.25 -8.56 -0.46
N SER A 78 -1.16 -7.98 -1.66
CA SER A 78 0.01 -7.20 -2.07
C SER A 78 -0.36 -5.73 -2.16
N MET A 79 0.66 -4.87 -2.05
CA MET A 79 0.53 -3.43 -2.28
C MET A 79 1.48 -3.02 -3.38
N LEU A 80 0.95 -2.32 -4.38
CA LEU A 80 1.74 -1.67 -5.41
C LEU A 80 1.60 -0.16 -5.26
N ARG A 81 2.65 0.56 -5.60
CA ARG A 81 2.66 2.02 -5.57
C ARG A 81 3.10 2.53 -6.92
N VAL A 82 2.33 3.47 -7.44
CA VAL A 82 2.55 4.00 -8.78
C VAL A 82 2.70 5.51 -8.66
N ARG A 83 3.80 6.02 -9.19
CA ARG A 83 3.99 7.46 -9.33
C ARG A 83 3.81 7.83 -10.79
N VAL A 84 2.86 8.72 -11.05
CA VAL A 84 2.66 9.26 -12.38
C VAL A 84 3.63 10.42 -12.57
N LYS A 85 4.45 10.38 -13.63
CA LYS A 85 5.54 11.33 -13.80
C LYS A 85 5.07 12.73 -14.15
N ALA A 86 4.00 12.84 -14.96
CA ALA A 86 3.46 14.13 -15.38
C ALA A 86 2.03 14.30 -14.88
N ASN A 87 1.71 15.50 -14.39
CA ASN A 87 0.38 15.78 -13.89
C ASN A 87 -0.71 15.61 -14.96
N ASP A 88 -0.38 15.88 -16.23
CA ASP A 88 -1.33 15.75 -17.33
C ASP A 88 -1.79 14.30 -17.58
N ASP A 89 -0.99 13.31 -17.15
CA ASP A 89 -1.31 11.89 -17.33
C ASP A 89 -2.06 11.30 -16.13
N LEU A 90 -2.17 12.03 -15.04
CA LEU A 90 -2.64 11.49 -13.76
C LEU A 90 -4.08 10.96 -13.83
N ASP A 91 -5.00 11.75 -14.37
CA ASP A 91 -6.41 11.35 -14.39
C ASP A 91 -6.64 10.15 -15.33
N GLU A 92 -5.92 10.09 -16.44
CA GLU A 92 -6.01 8.96 -17.37
C GLU A 92 -5.48 7.66 -16.74
N VAL A 93 -4.32 7.72 -16.08
CA VAL A 93 -3.77 6.56 -15.38
C VAL A 93 -4.70 6.11 -14.26
N HIS A 94 -5.18 7.06 -13.45
CA HIS A 94 -6.10 6.75 -12.36
C HIS A 94 -7.38 6.08 -12.87
N ALA A 95 -7.96 6.62 -13.94
CA ALA A 95 -9.16 6.04 -14.54
C ALA A 95 -8.91 4.63 -15.07
N ALA A 96 -7.77 4.40 -15.72
CA ALA A 96 -7.42 3.07 -16.24
C ALA A 96 -7.26 2.05 -15.10
N LEU A 97 -6.71 2.47 -13.96
CA LEU A 97 -6.54 1.58 -12.81
C LEU A 97 -7.87 1.15 -12.19
N GLN A 98 -8.93 1.92 -12.38
CA GLN A 98 -10.26 1.55 -11.89
C GLN A 98 -10.84 0.31 -12.59
N ASP A 99 -10.34 -0.04 -13.78
CA ASP A 99 -10.79 -1.22 -14.51
C ASP A 99 -10.26 -2.54 -13.91
N PHE A 100 -9.30 -2.46 -13.02
CA PHE A 100 -8.80 -3.63 -12.31
C PHE A 100 -9.56 -3.80 -11.01
N ALA A 101 -9.79 -5.04 -10.59
CA ALA A 101 -10.52 -5.33 -9.35
C ALA A 101 -9.62 -5.16 -8.11
N CYS A 102 -8.91 -4.02 -8.05
CA CYS A 102 -7.95 -3.71 -7.00
C CYS A 102 -8.23 -2.30 -6.49
N PRO A 103 -8.66 -2.16 -5.23
CA PRO A 103 -8.89 -0.82 -4.66
C PRO A 103 -7.65 0.06 -4.77
N CYS A 104 -7.87 1.31 -5.11
CA CYS A 104 -6.79 2.25 -5.38
C CYS A 104 -7.13 3.61 -4.75
N GLU A 105 -6.15 4.22 -4.10
CA GLU A 105 -6.27 5.56 -3.54
C GLU A 105 -5.22 6.47 -4.17
N LEU A 106 -5.59 7.72 -4.41
CA LEU A 106 -4.74 8.73 -5.05
C LEU A 106 -4.39 9.84 -4.08
N GLU A 107 -3.10 10.15 -3.99
CA GLU A 107 -2.61 11.38 -3.37
C GLU A 107 -2.18 12.32 -4.49
N ARG A 108 -3.01 13.34 -4.77
CA ARG A 108 -2.79 14.22 -5.92
C ARG A 108 -1.53 15.06 -5.83
N SER A 109 -1.20 15.52 -4.64
CA SER A 109 -0.06 16.43 -4.45
C SER A 109 1.26 15.79 -4.87
N THR A 110 1.38 14.47 -4.72
CA THR A 110 2.59 13.72 -5.05
C THR A 110 2.45 12.88 -6.31
N ARG A 111 1.24 12.83 -6.89
CA ARG A 111 0.88 11.96 -8.01
C ARG A 111 1.14 10.49 -7.70
N LEU A 112 0.90 10.09 -6.46
CA LEU A 112 1.13 8.75 -5.97
C LEU A 112 -0.18 7.99 -5.82
N LEU A 113 -0.21 6.78 -6.33
CA LEU A 113 -1.35 5.87 -6.24
C LEU A 113 -0.94 4.66 -5.43
N ALA A 114 -1.74 4.33 -4.41
CA ALA A 114 -1.57 3.11 -3.62
C ALA A 114 -2.62 2.11 -4.09
N ILE A 115 -2.19 0.92 -4.48
CA ILE A 115 -3.05 -0.12 -5.05
C ILE A 115 -3.02 -1.34 -4.15
N HIS A 116 -4.20 -1.74 -3.68
CA HIS A 116 -4.41 -2.93 -2.88
C HIS A 116 -4.77 -4.09 -3.82
N VAL A 117 -3.92 -5.11 -3.88
CA VAL A 117 -4.22 -6.33 -4.65
C VAL A 117 -4.66 -7.40 -3.65
N PRO A 118 -5.99 -7.69 -3.56
CA PRO A 118 -6.48 -8.70 -2.63
C PRO A 118 -5.86 -10.07 -2.90
N ALA A 119 -5.77 -10.90 -1.85
CA ALA A 119 -5.11 -12.21 -1.94
C ALA A 119 -5.64 -13.08 -3.07
N GLN A 120 -6.95 -13.03 -3.32
CA GLN A 120 -7.61 -13.84 -4.33
C GLN A 120 -7.61 -13.23 -5.73
N ALA A 121 -7.16 -11.98 -5.87
CA ALA A 121 -7.10 -11.33 -7.17
C ALA A 121 -5.85 -11.76 -7.93
N SER A 122 -5.93 -11.75 -9.27
CA SER A 122 -4.76 -11.95 -10.11
C SER A 122 -3.98 -10.65 -10.23
N ILE A 123 -2.68 -10.70 -9.99
CA ILE A 123 -1.81 -9.53 -10.12
C ILE A 123 -1.32 -9.34 -11.56
N ALA A 124 -1.37 -10.36 -12.38
CA ALA A 124 -0.75 -10.35 -13.71
C ALA A 124 -1.29 -9.24 -14.63
N PRO A 125 -2.61 -9.05 -14.79
CA PRO A 125 -3.11 -7.99 -15.67
C PRO A 125 -2.64 -6.60 -15.25
N LEU A 126 -2.63 -6.34 -13.95
CA LEU A 126 -2.19 -5.07 -13.40
C LEU A 126 -0.70 -4.85 -13.66
N LEU A 127 0.13 -5.86 -13.42
CA LEU A 127 1.56 -5.75 -13.66
C LEU A 127 1.88 -5.51 -15.14
N TYR A 128 1.19 -6.19 -16.05
CA TYR A 128 1.39 -5.95 -17.49
C TYR A 128 1.03 -4.52 -17.87
N PHE A 129 -0.07 -4.00 -17.35
CA PHE A 129 -0.45 -2.62 -17.56
C PHE A 129 0.65 -1.67 -17.07
N LEU A 130 1.13 -1.86 -15.85
CA LEU A 130 2.14 -0.99 -15.26
C LEU A 130 3.48 -1.07 -15.98
N LEU A 131 3.87 -2.25 -16.46
CA LEU A 131 5.09 -2.40 -17.23
C LEU A 131 5.01 -1.63 -18.56
N VAL A 132 3.87 -1.69 -19.24
CA VAL A 132 3.65 -0.93 -20.48
C VAL A 132 3.74 0.57 -20.19
N GLN A 133 3.11 1.04 -19.13
CA GLN A 133 3.14 2.46 -18.77
C GLN A 133 4.53 2.92 -18.36
N ARG A 134 5.28 2.08 -17.68
CA ARG A 134 6.67 2.37 -17.31
C ARG A 134 7.56 2.45 -18.53
N GLU A 135 7.44 1.53 -19.46
CA GLU A 135 8.20 1.51 -20.70
C GLU A 135 7.90 2.77 -21.55
N ALA A 136 6.66 3.24 -21.53
CA ALA A 136 6.25 4.47 -22.20
C ALA A 136 6.72 5.75 -21.48
N GLY A 137 7.33 5.62 -20.30
CA GLY A 137 7.80 6.77 -19.54
C GLY A 137 6.71 7.53 -18.79
N ILE A 138 5.54 6.94 -18.61
CA ILE A 138 4.38 7.58 -17.98
C ILE A 138 4.38 7.41 -16.47
N VAL A 139 4.81 6.24 -15.99
CA VAL A 139 4.84 5.95 -14.56
C VAL A 139 6.16 5.30 -14.14
N ASP A 140 6.44 5.40 -12.84
CA ASP A 140 7.31 4.46 -12.11
C ASP A 140 6.43 3.70 -11.13
N PHE A 141 6.82 2.50 -10.75
CA PHE A 141 6.08 1.76 -9.73
C PHE A 141 7.02 0.86 -8.92
N GLU A 142 6.55 0.51 -7.73
CA GLU A 142 7.26 -0.40 -6.84
C GLU A 142 6.27 -1.26 -6.07
N GLU A 143 6.75 -2.34 -5.47
CA GLU A 143 5.97 -3.12 -4.52
C GLU A 143 6.17 -2.54 -3.11
N GLY A 144 5.07 -2.22 -2.42
CA GLY A 144 5.09 -2.01 -0.98
C GLY A 144 5.28 -3.33 -0.25
N VAL A 145 4.56 -4.34 -0.70
CA VAL A 145 4.74 -5.74 -0.30
C VAL A 145 4.21 -6.62 -1.43
N LEU A 146 4.97 -7.64 -1.80
CA LEU A 146 4.59 -8.57 -2.85
C LEU A 146 4.37 -9.95 -2.23
N ARG A 147 3.13 -10.42 -2.26
CA ARG A 147 2.74 -11.74 -1.74
C ARG A 147 2.10 -12.62 -2.79
N HIS A 148 1.82 -12.07 -3.96
CA HIS A 148 1.33 -12.84 -5.11
C HIS A 148 2.49 -13.43 -5.89
N ALA A 149 2.29 -14.64 -6.42
CA ALA A 149 3.25 -15.21 -7.35
C ALA A 149 3.29 -14.36 -8.62
N LEU A 150 4.49 -14.11 -9.12
CA LEU A 150 4.65 -13.38 -10.37
C LEU A 150 4.42 -14.31 -11.56
N PRO A 151 3.85 -13.79 -12.67
CA PRO A 151 3.80 -14.56 -13.91
C PRO A 151 5.21 -14.93 -14.37
N ASP A 152 5.30 -16.06 -15.10
CA ASP A 152 6.58 -16.53 -15.65
C ASP A 152 7.21 -15.43 -16.52
N GLY A 153 8.50 -15.21 -16.31
CA GLY A 153 9.26 -14.22 -17.07
C GLY A 153 9.17 -12.79 -16.57
N LEU A 154 8.34 -12.51 -15.56
CA LEU A 154 8.30 -11.18 -14.94
C LEU A 154 9.23 -11.12 -13.75
N LEU A 155 9.93 -9.99 -13.63
CA LEU A 155 10.78 -9.70 -12.48
C LEU A 155 10.06 -8.74 -11.54
N PRO A 156 10.33 -8.81 -10.22
CA PRO A 156 9.80 -7.83 -9.28
C PRO A 156 10.19 -6.41 -9.67
N GLY A 157 9.33 -5.45 -9.34
CA GLY A 157 9.66 -4.05 -9.50
C GLY A 157 10.79 -3.64 -8.58
N ALA A 158 11.59 -2.67 -9.00
CA ALA A 158 12.69 -2.15 -8.19
C ALA A 158 12.15 -1.27 -7.07
N ARG A 159 12.76 -1.41 -5.88
CA ARG A 159 12.53 -0.51 -4.76
C ARG A 159 13.68 0.44 -4.59
#